data_1bbd28b1dc7c793cf901f88d27cc0c38
#
_entry.id   1bbd28b1dc7c793cf901f88d27cc0c38
#
_cell.length_a   1.000
_cell.length_b   1.000
_cell.length_c   1.000
_cell.angle_alpha   90.00
_cell.angle_beta   90.00
_cell.angle_gamma   90.00
#
_symmetry.space_group_name_H-M   'P 1'
#
loop_
_entity.id
_entity.type
_entity.pdbx_description
1 polymer ?
#
loop_
_entity_poly.entity_id
_entity_poly.type
_entity_poly.pdbx_seq_one_letter_code
_entity_poly.pdbx_strand_id
1 'polypeptide(L)'
;MSRNRDRLGMPNTQPEPADTPPQVFQQNEPEQGGFSFVVPTEFVEIPSQGRYYPENHPLSNQETIEIKQMTAKEEDMLTSRTLLRKGVALERVMQSIIVDKRINPNTLLVGDRNAILIAARISGYGADYETTITCPQCGTTQSHTFDLIDASEIRQSEIDANQITDNGDGTFTTTLPATKVEVSFRLLNGNDEKNLLNQIENARKSKKEENTITRQLKQFVVSVNGDTSQETINYLV
;
A
#
# COMPACT_ATOMS: atom_id res chain seq x y z
N MET A 1 -40.73 -20.67 -58.42
CA MET A 1 -40.59 -22.07 -58.11
C MET A 1 -40.22 -22.23 -56.64
N SER A 2 -41.26 -22.55 -55.89
CA SER A 2 -41.17 -22.82 -54.46
C SER A 2 -40.88 -24.29 -54.25
N ARG A 3 -39.81 -24.63 -53.51
CA ARG A 3 -39.60 -25.98 -52.98
C ARG A 3 -38.59 -25.86 -51.82
N ASN A 4 -39.11 -25.94 -50.59
CA ASN A 4 -38.47 -26.49 -49.40
C ASN A 4 -38.99 -25.83 -48.11
N ARG A 5 -40.34 -25.86 -47.89
CA ARG A 5 -40.91 -25.43 -46.63
C ARG A 5 -41.54 -26.55 -45.78
N ASP A 6 -41.55 -27.80 -46.27
CA ASP A 6 -42.30 -28.88 -45.57
C ASP A 6 -41.38 -30.02 -45.08
N ARG A 7 -40.24 -29.71 -44.49
CA ARG A 7 -39.41 -30.74 -43.85
C ARG A 7 -38.76 -30.25 -42.60
N LEU A 8 -39.50 -29.93 -41.56
CA LEU A 8 -39.08 -30.02 -40.17
C LEU A 8 -40.29 -29.67 -39.30
N GLY A 9 -41.03 -30.71 -38.89
CA GLY A 9 -42.02 -30.61 -37.83
C GLY A 9 -41.31 -30.22 -36.53
N MET A 10 -41.56 -29.01 -36.08
CA MET A 10 -41.26 -28.62 -34.71
C MET A 10 -42.54 -28.50 -33.93
N PRO A 11 -42.64 -29.10 -32.74
CA PRO A 11 -43.78 -28.92 -31.86
C PRO A 11 -43.84 -27.48 -31.34
N ASN A 12 -45.03 -26.90 -31.40
CA ASN A 12 -45.35 -25.58 -30.89
C ASN A 12 -45.42 -25.66 -29.36
N THR A 13 -44.36 -25.24 -28.68
CA THR A 13 -44.38 -24.97 -27.24
C THR A 13 -44.22 -23.47 -27.04
N GLN A 14 -45.32 -22.84 -26.65
CA GLN A 14 -45.31 -21.47 -26.13
C GLN A 14 -44.45 -21.42 -24.85
N PRO A 15 -43.52 -20.51 -24.69
CA PRO A 15 -42.93 -20.25 -23.40
C PRO A 15 -43.80 -19.33 -22.56
N GLU A 16 -44.05 -19.75 -21.32
CA GLU A 16 -44.63 -18.91 -20.26
C GLU A 16 -43.78 -17.67 -20.01
N PRO A 17 -44.36 -16.52 -19.64
CA PRO A 17 -43.64 -15.32 -19.34
C PRO A 17 -42.94 -15.45 -17.99
N ALA A 18 -41.61 -15.50 -17.98
CA ALA A 18 -40.79 -15.32 -16.79
C ALA A 18 -40.78 -13.84 -16.42
N ASP A 19 -41.47 -13.49 -15.35
CA ASP A 19 -41.35 -12.20 -14.64
C ASP A 19 -39.99 -12.11 -13.92
N THR A 20 -38.99 -11.66 -14.63
CA THR A 20 -37.78 -11.12 -14.02
C THR A 20 -37.26 -10.01 -14.92
N PRO A 21 -37.24 -8.75 -14.46
CA PRO A 21 -36.69 -7.68 -15.27
C PRO A 21 -35.21 -7.89 -15.49
N PRO A 22 -34.69 -7.74 -16.72
CA PRO A 22 -33.25 -7.83 -16.97
C PRO A 22 -32.53 -6.71 -16.21
N GLN A 23 -31.53 -7.09 -15.43
CA GLN A 23 -30.60 -6.12 -14.87
C GLN A 23 -29.91 -5.40 -16.05
N VAL A 24 -30.28 -4.15 -16.23
CA VAL A 24 -29.64 -3.27 -17.19
C VAL A 24 -28.25 -2.97 -16.62
N PHE A 25 -27.23 -3.67 -17.12
CA PHE A 25 -25.87 -3.17 -17.04
C PHE A 25 -25.86 -1.82 -17.76
N GLN A 26 -25.71 -0.73 -17.03
CA GLN A 26 -25.46 0.56 -17.62
C GLN A 26 -24.10 0.49 -18.32
N GLN A 27 -24.14 0.20 -19.62
CA GLN A 27 -23.00 0.46 -20.49
C GLN A 27 -22.86 1.98 -20.56
N ASN A 28 -21.82 2.49 -19.90
CA ASN A 28 -21.36 3.84 -20.19
C ASN A 28 -21.01 3.87 -21.69
N GLU A 29 -21.75 4.68 -22.45
CA GLU A 29 -21.47 4.90 -23.87
C GLU A 29 -20.02 5.35 -24.03
N PRO A 30 -19.23 4.72 -24.92
CA PRO A 30 -17.87 5.17 -25.18
C PRO A 30 -17.93 6.52 -25.92
N GLU A 31 -17.30 7.54 -25.35
CA GLU A 31 -16.99 8.76 -26.09
C GLU A 31 -16.28 8.40 -27.41
N GLN A 32 -16.73 8.98 -28.49
CA GLN A 32 -16.31 8.68 -29.86
C GLN A 32 -14.79 8.79 -30.03
N GLY A 33 -14.14 7.68 -30.41
CA GLY A 33 -12.90 7.73 -31.15
C GLY A 33 -11.61 7.31 -30.46
N GLY A 34 -11.63 6.36 -29.50
CA GLY A 34 -10.40 5.76 -28.98
C GLY A 34 -10.63 4.34 -28.53
N PHE A 35 -9.71 3.43 -28.84
CA PHE A 35 -9.67 2.11 -28.21
C PHE A 35 -9.50 2.30 -26.69
N SER A 36 -10.56 2.12 -25.92
CA SER A 36 -10.50 2.14 -24.47
C SER A 36 -9.99 0.78 -24.00
N PHE A 37 -8.69 0.69 -23.75
CA PHE A 37 -8.13 -0.45 -23.02
C PHE A 37 -8.48 -0.31 -21.55
N VAL A 38 -9.35 -1.17 -21.07
CA VAL A 38 -9.60 -1.31 -19.62
C VAL A 38 -8.40 -2.04 -19.03
N VAL A 39 -7.57 -1.33 -18.27
CA VAL A 39 -6.48 -1.94 -17.52
C VAL A 39 -7.09 -2.76 -16.38
N PRO A 40 -6.76 -4.05 -16.21
CA PRO A 40 -7.25 -4.85 -15.10
C PRO A 40 -6.95 -4.22 -13.74
N THR A 41 -7.86 -4.38 -12.80
CA THR A 41 -7.69 -3.92 -11.42
C THR A 41 -7.70 -5.10 -10.46
N GLU A 42 -7.11 -4.92 -9.30
CA GLU A 42 -7.09 -5.88 -8.21
C GLU A 42 -7.31 -5.17 -6.87
N PHE A 43 -7.85 -5.89 -5.89
CA PHE A 43 -8.03 -5.40 -4.52
C PHE A 43 -6.90 -5.92 -3.65
N VAL A 44 -6.21 -5.01 -2.99
CA VAL A 44 -5.09 -5.30 -2.09
C VAL A 44 -5.56 -5.11 -0.66
N GLU A 45 -5.42 -6.14 0.17
CA GLU A 45 -5.64 -6.03 1.61
C GLU A 45 -4.59 -5.13 2.24
N ILE A 46 -5.04 -4.18 3.07
CA ILE A 46 -4.14 -3.27 3.76
C ILE A 46 -3.96 -3.66 5.23
N PRO A 47 -2.71 -3.73 5.74
CA PRO A 47 -2.41 -4.14 7.11
C PRO A 47 -3.14 -3.34 8.18
N SER A 48 -3.38 -2.06 7.95
CA SER A 48 -4.10 -1.18 8.90
C SER A 48 -5.58 -1.50 9.01
N GLN A 49 -6.17 -2.21 8.03
CA GLN A 49 -7.62 -2.41 7.88
C GLN A 49 -8.41 -1.10 7.91
N GLY A 50 -7.77 0.02 7.56
CA GLY A 50 -8.37 1.35 7.57
C GLY A 50 -8.63 1.96 8.95
N ARG A 51 -8.25 1.27 10.05
CA ARG A 51 -8.61 1.66 11.44
C ARG A 51 -7.93 2.94 11.91
N TYR A 52 -6.73 3.23 11.40
CA TYR A 52 -5.87 4.32 11.88
C TYR A 52 -5.85 5.53 10.95
N TYR A 53 -6.78 5.59 10.03
CA TYR A 53 -7.00 6.78 9.19
C TYR A 53 -8.07 7.68 9.81
N PRO A 54 -7.93 9.01 9.70
CA PRO A 54 -8.96 9.93 10.15
C PRO A 54 -10.26 9.72 9.36
N GLU A 55 -11.41 10.03 9.97
CA GLU A 55 -12.75 9.80 9.39
C GLU A 55 -12.94 10.40 7.99
N ASN A 56 -12.26 11.51 7.68
CA ASN A 56 -12.32 12.17 6.38
C ASN A 56 -11.38 11.56 5.34
N HIS A 57 -10.58 10.55 5.69
CA HIS A 57 -9.68 9.90 4.75
C HIS A 57 -10.44 8.83 3.95
N PRO A 58 -10.21 8.70 2.61
CA PRO A 58 -10.93 7.71 1.78
C PRO A 58 -10.76 6.25 2.22
N LEU A 59 -9.67 5.92 2.92
CA LEU A 59 -9.42 4.58 3.45
C LEU A 59 -9.90 4.38 4.89
N SER A 60 -10.62 5.35 5.49
CA SER A 60 -11.17 5.16 6.84
C SER A 60 -12.12 3.97 6.86
N ASN A 61 -11.84 2.98 7.71
CA ASN A 61 -12.59 1.72 7.84
C ASN A 61 -12.70 0.90 6.53
N GLN A 62 -11.74 1.04 5.61
CA GLN A 62 -11.63 0.21 4.41
C GLN A 62 -10.55 -0.85 4.64
N GLU A 63 -10.88 -2.12 4.42
CA GLU A 63 -9.94 -3.24 4.57
C GLU A 63 -9.06 -3.42 3.33
N THR A 64 -9.50 -2.91 2.19
CA THR A 64 -8.83 -3.09 0.90
C THR A 64 -8.70 -1.78 0.14
N ILE A 65 -7.73 -1.74 -0.76
CA ILE A 65 -7.54 -0.67 -1.74
C ILE A 65 -7.53 -1.24 -3.15
N GLU A 66 -8.20 -0.58 -4.09
CA GLU A 66 -8.20 -0.97 -5.50
C GLU A 66 -7.03 -0.35 -6.24
N ILE A 67 -6.22 -1.18 -6.89
CA ILE A 67 -5.10 -0.76 -7.73
C ILE A 67 -5.24 -1.34 -9.14
N LYS A 68 -4.66 -0.65 -10.13
CA LYS A 68 -4.51 -1.15 -11.51
C LYS A 68 -3.21 -1.92 -11.63
N GLN A 69 -3.21 -2.90 -12.50
CA GLN A 69 -1.97 -3.54 -12.93
C GLN A 69 -1.04 -2.51 -13.59
N MET A 70 0.27 -2.69 -13.36
CA MET A 70 1.28 -1.83 -13.99
C MET A 70 1.29 -2.01 -15.51
N THR A 71 1.50 -0.91 -16.21
CA THR A 71 1.67 -0.85 -17.66
C THR A 71 3.08 -0.35 -17.99
N ALA A 72 3.43 -0.31 -19.27
CA ALA A 72 4.70 0.28 -19.73
C ALA A 72 4.93 1.71 -19.20
N LYS A 73 3.85 2.45 -18.94
CA LYS A 73 3.94 3.81 -18.37
C LYS A 73 4.53 3.80 -16.96
N GLU A 74 4.11 2.87 -16.11
CA GLU A 74 4.62 2.73 -14.74
C GLU A 74 6.05 2.19 -14.77
N GLU A 75 6.38 1.31 -15.71
CA GLU A 75 7.74 0.83 -15.97
C GLU A 75 8.70 1.97 -16.33
N ASP A 76 8.28 2.85 -17.23
CA ASP A 76 9.05 4.05 -17.59
C ASP A 76 9.28 4.98 -16.37
N MET A 77 8.33 5.05 -15.45
CA MET A 77 8.50 5.81 -14.19
C MET A 77 9.55 5.16 -13.28
N LEU A 78 9.54 3.82 -13.15
CA LEU A 78 10.48 3.07 -12.31
C LEU A 78 11.90 3.10 -12.86
N THR A 79 12.08 3.16 -14.18
CA THR A 79 13.39 3.20 -14.84
C THR A 79 13.90 4.63 -15.09
N SER A 80 13.08 5.65 -14.85
CA SER A 80 13.44 7.05 -15.06
C SER A 80 14.55 7.52 -14.10
N ARG A 81 15.75 7.74 -14.64
CA ARG A 81 16.89 8.26 -13.86
C ARG A 81 16.58 9.57 -13.12
N THR A 82 15.74 10.42 -13.72
CA THR A 82 15.35 11.70 -13.12
C THR A 82 14.46 11.51 -11.90
N LEU A 83 13.45 10.62 -11.99
CA LEU A 83 12.54 10.33 -10.89
C LEU A 83 13.26 9.58 -9.75
N LEU A 84 14.12 8.62 -10.10
CA LEU A 84 14.96 7.89 -9.14
C LEU A 84 15.89 8.82 -8.37
N ARG A 85 16.58 9.73 -9.08
CA ARG A 85 17.47 10.71 -8.46
C ARG A 85 16.73 11.67 -7.50
N LYS A 86 15.48 12.00 -7.81
CA LYS A 86 14.62 12.84 -6.97
C LYS A 86 13.96 12.05 -5.83
N GLY A 87 14.06 10.73 -5.80
CA GLY A 87 13.41 9.87 -4.81
C GLY A 87 11.87 9.83 -4.91
N VAL A 88 11.29 10.22 -6.06
CA VAL A 88 9.82 10.33 -6.24
C VAL A 88 9.23 9.26 -7.17
N ALA A 89 10.05 8.32 -7.66
CA ALA A 89 9.59 7.31 -8.61
C ALA A 89 8.45 6.44 -8.04
N LEU A 90 8.63 5.88 -6.85
CA LEU A 90 7.62 5.03 -6.19
C LEU A 90 6.33 5.80 -5.86
N GLU A 91 6.44 7.05 -5.42
CA GLU A 91 5.27 7.92 -5.17
C GLU A 91 4.46 8.11 -6.46
N ARG A 92 5.13 8.37 -7.59
CA ARG A 92 4.49 8.54 -8.89
C ARG A 92 3.83 7.26 -9.40
N VAL A 93 4.48 6.12 -9.22
CA VAL A 93 3.91 4.82 -9.57
C VAL A 93 2.66 4.55 -8.74
N MET A 94 2.73 4.67 -7.41
CA MET A 94 1.56 4.49 -6.54
C MET A 94 0.41 5.42 -6.94
N GLN A 95 0.68 6.69 -7.22
CA GLN A 95 -0.35 7.64 -7.65
C GLN A 95 -0.98 7.25 -8.99
N SER A 96 -0.20 6.61 -9.89
CA SER A 96 -0.71 6.11 -11.17
C SER A 96 -1.58 4.87 -11.00
N ILE A 97 -1.16 3.89 -10.19
CA ILE A 97 -1.85 2.62 -10.04
C ILE A 97 -3.08 2.67 -9.13
N ILE A 98 -3.09 3.49 -8.07
CA ILE A 98 -4.26 3.64 -7.20
C ILE A 98 -5.44 4.17 -8.01
N VAL A 99 -6.58 3.46 -7.96
CA VAL A 99 -7.78 3.79 -8.74
C VAL A 99 -8.45 5.04 -8.19
N ASP A 100 -8.69 5.10 -6.88
CA ASP A 100 -9.30 6.27 -6.24
C ASP A 100 -8.30 7.43 -6.14
N LYS A 101 -8.49 8.42 -7.01
CA LYS A 101 -7.58 9.59 -7.11
C LYS A 101 -7.69 10.57 -5.94
N ARG A 102 -8.64 10.38 -5.02
CA ARG A 102 -8.70 11.14 -3.77
C ARG A 102 -7.63 10.69 -2.78
N ILE A 103 -7.12 9.47 -2.93
CA ILE A 103 -6.06 8.92 -2.08
C ILE A 103 -4.71 9.51 -2.49
N ASN A 104 -4.08 10.22 -1.57
CA ASN A 104 -2.71 10.70 -1.75
C ASN A 104 -1.73 9.63 -1.20
N PRO A 105 -0.82 9.05 -2.02
CA PRO A 105 0.13 8.04 -1.55
C PRO A 105 0.98 8.46 -0.35
N ASN A 106 1.22 9.76 -0.16
CA ASN A 106 2.01 10.26 0.95
C ASN A 106 1.27 10.29 2.28
N THR A 107 -0.08 10.22 2.27
CA THR A 107 -0.88 10.12 3.51
C THR A 107 -1.09 8.70 3.96
N LEU A 108 -0.77 7.71 3.12
CA LEU A 108 -0.88 6.30 3.45
C LEU A 108 0.12 5.91 4.54
N LEU A 109 -0.29 5.06 5.46
CA LEU A 109 0.59 4.43 6.44
C LEU A 109 1.67 3.60 5.74
N VAL A 110 2.86 3.56 6.33
CA VAL A 110 4.02 2.87 5.72
C VAL A 110 3.72 1.39 5.44
N GLY A 111 3.02 0.70 6.35
CA GLY A 111 2.61 -0.69 6.16
C GLY A 111 1.71 -0.88 4.93
N ASP A 112 0.70 -0.02 4.79
CA ASP A 112 -0.24 -0.08 3.67
C ASP A 112 0.43 0.27 2.34
N ARG A 113 1.34 1.24 2.34
CA ARG A 113 2.17 1.56 1.16
C ARG A 113 3.01 0.37 0.71
N ASN A 114 3.63 -0.34 1.68
CA ASN A 114 4.42 -1.53 1.39
C ASN A 114 3.56 -2.65 0.81
N ALA A 115 2.36 -2.88 1.34
CA ALA A 115 1.42 -3.86 0.80
C ALA A 115 1.06 -3.56 -0.67
N ILE A 116 0.77 -2.30 -0.99
CA ILE A 116 0.49 -1.86 -2.37
C ILE A 116 1.70 -2.09 -3.29
N LEU A 117 2.92 -1.77 -2.84
CA LEU A 117 4.13 -1.96 -3.64
C LEU A 117 4.44 -3.44 -3.88
N ILE A 118 4.24 -4.29 -2.87
CA ILE A 118 4.42 -5.74 -3.00
C ILE A 118 3.39 -6.32 -3.96
N ALA A 119 2.10 -5.96 -3.83
CA ALA A 119 1.06 -6.40 -4.74
C ALA A 119 1.34 -5.97 -6.19
N ALA A 120 1.70 -4.70 -6.41
CA ALA A 120 2.08 -4.21 -7.72
C ALA A 120 3.32 -4.93 -8.29
N ARG A 121 4.30 -5.31 -7.43
CA ARG A 121 5.46 -6.10 -7.83
C ARG A 121 5.06 -7.52 -8.23
N ILE A 122 4.16 -8.17 -7.47
CA ILE A 122 3.66 -9.52 -7.76
C ILE A 122 2.88 -9.52 -9.08
N SER A 123 1.95 -8.60 -9.26
CA SER A 123 1.13 -8.54 -10.47
C SER A 123 1.91 -8.15 -11.72
N GLY A 124 2.98 -7.35 -11.59
CA GLY A 124 3.80 -6.92 -12.72
C GLY A 124 4.92 -7.88 -13.10
N TYR A 125 5.51 -8.61 -12.15
CA TYR A 125 6.74 -9.40 -12.37
C TYR A 125 6.69 -10.82 -11.79
N GLY A 126 5.56 -11.22 -11.21
CA GLY A 126 5.42 -12.52 -10.53
C GLY A 126 5.88 -12.50 -9.07
N ALA A 127 5.55 -13.58 -8.34
CA ALA A 127 5.80 -13.69 -6.90
C ALA A 127 7.26 -13.98 -6.55
N ASP A 128 8.00 -14.64 -7.44
CA ASP A 128 9.39 -15.01 -7.20
C ASP A 128 10.30 -13.77 -7.15
N TYR A 129 10.97 -13.58 -6.02
CA TYR A 129 11.95 -12.52 -5.81
C TYR A 129 13.34 -13.11 -5.59
N GLU A 130 14.11 -13.17 -6.68
CA GLU A 130 15.49 -13.64 -6.64
C GLU A 130 16.43 -12.54 -6.18
N THR A 131 17.26 -12.85 -5.19
CA THR A 131 18.26 -11.91 -4.66
C THR A 131 19.52 -12.63 -4.22
N THR A 132 20.57 -11.87 -3.99
CA THR A 132 21.86 -12.36 -3.54
C THR A 132 22.06 -12.00 -2.08
N ILE A 133 22.25 -13.01 -1.24
CA ILE A 133 22.47 -12.84 0.21
C ILE A 133 23.93 -13.15 0.54
N THR A 134 24.58 -12.26 1.29
CA THR A 134 25.92 -12.48 1.81
C THR A 134 25.85 -12.90 3.29
N CYS A 135 26.39 -14.05 3.61
CA CYS A 135 26.42 -14.53 4.99
C CYS A 135 27.29 -13.61 5.86
N PRO A 136 26.76 -13.07 6.98
CA PRO A 136 27.55 -12.16 7.84
C PRO A 136 28.68 -12.85 8.59
N GLN A 137 28.64 -14.19 8.76
CA GLN A 137 29.68 -14.92 9.47
C GLN A 137 30.87 -15.33 8.58
N CYS A 138 30.59 -15.81 7.36
CA CYS A 138 31.66 -16.35 6.48
C CYS A 138 31.90 -15.52 5.22
N GLY A 139 31.08 -14.48 4.95
CA GLY A 139 31.19 -13.66 3.76
C GLY A 139 30.78 -14.37 2.46
N THR A 140 30.32 -15.61 2.51
CA THR A 140 29.92 -16.34 1.32
C THR A 140 28.63 -15.75 0.75
N THR A 141 28.62 -15.53 -0.57
CA THR A 141 27.48 -14.99 -1.28
C THR A 141 26.73 -16.15 -1.97
N GLN A 142 25.40 -16.18 -1.82
CA GLN A 142 24.52 -17.17 -2.41
C GLN A 142 23.27 -16.52 -2.99
N SER A 143 22.73 -17.09 -4.08
CA SER A 143 21.41 -16.71 -4.60
C SER A 143 20.32 -17.31 -3.72
N HIS A 144 19.26 -16.54 -3.47
CA HIS A 144 18.09 -16.96 -2.72
C HIS A 144 16.84 -16.39 -3.38
N THR A 145 15.79 -17.21 -3.49
CA THR A 145 14.50 -16.81 -4.01
C THR A 145 13.48 -16.78 -2.89
N PHE A 146 12.85 -15.62 -2.69
CA PHE A 146 11.72 -15.46 -1.77
C PHE A 146 10.42 -15.52 -2.57
N ASP A 147 9.41 -16.22 -2.03
CA ASP A 147 8.03 -16.06 -2.48
C ASP A 147 7.43 -14.83 -1.80
N LEU A 148 7.08 -13.82 -2.60
CA LEU A 148 6.51 -12.58 -2.09
C LEU A 148 5.08 -12.75 -1.60
N ILE A 149 4.34 -13.78 -2.05
CA ILE A 149 3.00 -14.07 -1.54
C ILE A 149 3.12 -14.50 -0.09
N ASP A 150 3.98 -15.48 0.21
CA ASP A 150 4.24 -15.95 1.57
C ASP A 150 4.80 -14.84 2.46
N ALA A 151 5.69 -14.00 1.90
CA ALA A 151 6.31 -12.89 2.63
C ALA A 151 5.34 -11.71 2.89
N SER A 152 4.29 -11.57 2.07
CA SER A 152 3.27 -10.52 2.21
C SER A 152 2.10 -10.93 3.10
N GLU A 153 2.05 -12.19 3.55
CA GLU A 153 1.01 -12.64 4.45
C GLU A 153 0.94 -11.73 5.69
N ILE A 154 -0.21 -11.10 5.89
CA ILE A 154 -0.44 -10.21 7.03
C ILE A 154 -0.53 -11.08 8.29
N ARG A 155 0.60 -11.21 8.97
CA ARG A 155 0.63 -11.85 10.28
C ARG A 155 0.17 -10.82 11.30
N GLN A 156 -1.06 -10.97 11.75
CA GLN A 156 -1.51 -10.28 12.95
C GLN A 156 -0.75 -10.90 14.13
N SER A 157 0.37 -10.27 14.51
CA SER A 157 0.92 -10.54 15.85
C SER A 157 -0.15 -10.07 16.84
N GLU A 158 -0.57 -10.93 17.73
CA GLU A 158 -1.32 -10.50 18.90
C GLU A 158 -0.47 -9.40 19.58
N ILE A 159 -0.96 -8.17 19.50
CA ILE A 159 -0.38 -7.10 20.32
C ILE A 159 -0.52 -7.61 21.73
N ASP A 160 0.59 -7.84 22.40
CA ASP A 160 0.56 -8.19 23.81
C ASP A 160 -0.08 -7.00 24.54
N ALA A 161 -1.38 -7.10 24.78
CA ALA A 161 -2.20 -6.06 25.42
C ALA A 161 -1.65 -5.66 26.80
N ASN A 162 -0.74 -6.47 27.36
CA ASN A 162 -0.02 -6.12 28.58
C ASN A 162 1.18 -5.18 28.34
N GLN A 163 1.61 -5.02 27.08
CA GLN A 163 2.78 -4.20 26.76
C GLN A 163 2.44 -2.97 25.93
N ILE A 164 1.41 -3.01 25.09
CA ILE A 164 1.03 -1.91 24.20
C ILE A 164 -0.48 -1.66 24.34
N THR A 165 -0.85 -0.43 24.63
CA THR A 165 -2.24 0.02 24.67
C THR A 165 -2.55 0.84 23.42
N ASP A 166 -3.60 0.46 22.69
CA ASP A 166 -4.17 1.29 21.61
C ASP A 166 -5.08 2.35 22.24
N ASN A 167 -4.76 3.62 22.02
CA ASN A 167 -5.51 4.75 22.59
C ASN A 167 -6.78 5.08 21.78
N GLY A 168 -6.99 4.45 20.61
CA GLY A 168 -8.15 4.64 19.74
C GLY A 168 -8.14 5.95 18.92
N ASP A 169 -7.10 6.75 19.03
CA ASP A 169 -6.89 8.00 18.30
C ASP A 169 -5.75 7.90 17.23
N GLY A 170 -5.31 6.69 16.93
CA GLY A 170 -4.15 6.43 16.06
C GLY A 170 -2.80 6.53 16.79
N THR A 171 -2.80 6.66 18.10
CA THR A 171 -1.62 6.59 18.95
C THR A 171 -1.63 5.33 19.81
N PHE A 172 -0.45 4.92 20.23
CA PHE A 172 -0.24 3.73 21.04
C PHE A 172 0.65 4.09 22.22
N THR A 173 0.40 3.50 23.37
CA THR A 173 1.18 3.73 24.59
C THR A 173 1.84 2.45 25.06
N THR A 174 3.11 2.53 25.44
CA THR A 174 3.87 1.43 26.03
C THR A 174 4.76 1.92 27.16
N THR A 175 5.07 1.02 28.10
CA THR A 175 6.04 1.29 29.18
C THR A 175 7.35 0.63 28.86
N LEU A 176 8.43 1.40 28.78
CA LEU A 176 9.77 0.88 28.50
C LEU A 176 10.23 -0.05 29.64
N PRO A 177 10.70 -1.28 29.32
CA PRO A 177 10.96 -2.28 30.35
C PRO A 177 12.12 -1.93 31.29
N ALA A 178 13.13 -1.22 30.82
CA ALA A 178 14.30 -0.85 31.62
C ALA A 178 14.08 0.41 32.45
N THR A 179 13.61 1.48 31.83
CA THR A 179 13.47 2.81 32.47
C THR A 179 12.13 3.02 33.15
N LYS A 180 11.13 2.15 32.88
CA LYS A 180 9.74 2.31 33.34
C LYS A 180 9.07 3.61 32.88
N VAL A 181 9.62 4.27 31.87
CA VAL A 181 9.06 5.46 31.26
C VAL A 181 7.91 5.06 30.36
N GLU A 182 6.79 5.77 30.47
CA GLU A 182 5.67 5.62 29.56
C GLU A 182 5.92 6.44 28.30
N VAL A 183 5.74 5.82 27.13
CA VAL A 183 5.97 6.45 25.84
C VAL A 183 4.74 6.25 24.97
N SER A 184 4.17 7.35 24.47
CA SER A 184 3.15 7.30 23.43
C SER A 184 3.76 7.55 22.06
N PHE A 185 3.34 6.77 21.08
CA PHE A 185 3.85 6.85 19.71
C PHE A 185 2.72 6.70 18.69
N ARG A 186 2.97 7.12 17.47
CA ARG A 186 2.03 7.02 16.33
C ARG A 186 2.61 6.22 15.17
N LEU A 187 1.75 5.76 14.28
CA LEU A 187 2.18 5.14 13.04
C LEU A 187 2.74 6.20 12.07
N LEU A 188 3.77 5.80 11.33
CA LEU A 188 4.37 6.65 10.30
C LEU A 188 3.64 6.51 8.97
N ASN A 189 3.60 7.61 8.22
CA ASN A 189 3.06 7.68 6.87
C ASN A 189 4.14 8.07 5.85
N GLY A 190 3.76 8.15 4.57
CA GLY A 190 4.69 8.49 3.49
C GLY A 190 5.29 9.89 3.58
N ASN A 191 4.61 10.87 4.21
CA ASN A 191 5.20 12.19 4.44
C ASN A 191 6.34 12.10 5.46
N ASP A 192 6.19 11.27 6.49
CA ASP A 192 7.23 11.05 7.50
C ASP A 192 8.48 10.44 6.88
N GLU A 193 8.32 9.43 6.02
CA GLU A 193 9.45 8.85 5.27
C GLU A 193 10.15 9.89 4.39
N LYS A 194 9.40 10.69 3.67
CA LYS A 194 9.93 11.76 2.82
C LYS A 194 10.69 12.82 3.63
N ASN A 195 10.14 13.20 4.78
CA ASN A 195 10.80 14.14 5.69
C ASN A 195 12.11 13.57 6.25
N LEU A 196 12.10 12.29 6.64
CA LEU A 196 13.32 11.61 7.12
C LEU A 196 14.41 11.56 6.05
N LEU A 197 14.06 11.16 4.82
CA LEU A 197 15.00 11.14 3.70
C LEU A 197 15.59 12.52 3.41
N ASN A 198 14.76 13.56 3.40
CA ASN A 198 15.22 14.94 3.21
C ASN A 198 16.18 15.39 4.33
N GLN A 199 15.90 15.02 5.59
CA GLN A 199 16.78 15.34 6.73
C GLN A 199 18.13 14.62 6.62
N ILE A 200 18.14 13.33 6.22
CA ILE A 200 19.36 12.57 6.00
C ILE A 200 20.20 13.18 4.87
N GLU A 201 19.56 13.49 3.75
CA GLU A 201 20.25 14.10 2.59
C GLU A 201 20.85 15.47 2.94
N ASN A 202 20.13 16.29 3.70
CA ASN A 202 20.63 17.57 4.18
C ASN A 202 21.80 17.40 5.18
N ALA A 203 21.76 16.40 6.04
CA ALA A 203 22.86 16.07 6.94
C ALA A 203 24.12 15.67 6.16
N ARG A 204 23.98 14.82 5.14
CA ARG A 204 25.08 14.43 4.23
C ARG A 204 25.69 15.63 3.51
N LYS A 205 24.85 16.50 2.94
CA LYS A 205 25.31 17.73 2.26
C LYS A 205 26.07 18.66 3.22
N SER A 206 25.64 18.71 4.49
CA SER A 206 26.25 19.55 5.53
C SER A 206 27.41 18.86 6.27
N LYS A 207 27.80 17.63 5.87
CA LYS A 207 28.82 16.81 6.53
C LYS A 207 28.56 16.62 8.04
N LYS A 208 27.28 16.59 8.44
CA LYS A 208 26.86 16.29 9.81
C LYS A 208 26.57 14.79 9.93
N GLU A 209 26.56 14.29 11.15
CA GLU A 209 26.18 12.91 11.44
C GLU A 209 24.74 12.65 10.97
N GLU A 210 24.51 11.50 10.36
CA GLU A 210 23.19 11.15 9.80
C GLU A 210 22.16 10.92 10.89
N ASN A 211 22.55 10.30 12.02
CA ASN A 211 21.72 9.98 13.19
C ASN A 211 20.30 9.51 12.81
N THR A 212 20.23 8.57 11.84
CA THR A 212 18.98 8.16 11.19
C THR A 212 17.97 7.60 12.20
N ILE A 213 18.43 6.72 13.11
CA ILE A 213 17.56 6.10 14.11
C ILE A 213 16.97 7.15 15.05
N THR A 214 17.81 8.04 15.60
CA THR A 214 17.38 9.14 16.46
C THR A 214 16.33 10.03 15.76
N ARG A 215 16.57 10.37 14.49
CA ARG A 215 15.62 11.18 13.71
C ARG A 215 14.29 10.45 13.49
N GLN A 216 14.35 9.16 13.21
CA GLN A 216 13.17 8.33 13.05
C GLN A 216 12.36 8.23 14.34
N LEU A 217 13.02 7.96 15.47
CA LEU A 217 12.39 7.90 16.80
C LEU A 217 11.65 9.21 17.12
N LYS A 218 12.30 10.37 16.86
CA LYS A 218 11.69 11.69 17.07
C LYS A 218 10.45 11.98 16.21
N GLN A 219 10.25 11.25 15.11
CA GLN A 219 9.07 11.42 14.26
C GLN A 219 7.86 10.65 14.75
N PHE A 220 8.07 9.49 15.38
CA PHE A 220 6.93 8.69 15.81
C PHE A 220 6.60 8.82 17.30
N VAL A 221 7.54 9.22 18.17
CA VAL A 221 7.25 9.50 19.59
C VAL A 221 6.42 10.77 19.70
N VAL A 222 5.28 10.67 20.37
CA VAL A 222 4.31 11.77 20.56
C VAL A 222 4.43 12.37 21.95
N SER A 223 4.58 11.53 22.99
CA SER A 223 4.73 11.99 24.36
C SER A 223 5.58 11.03 25.20
N VAL A 224 6.11 11.54 26.28
CA VAL A 224 6.90 10.81 27.28
C VAL A 224 6.36 11.16 28.67
N ASN A 225 5.82 10.16 29.39
CA ASN A 225 5.12 10.36 30.67
C ASN A 225 4.00 11.43 30.58
N GLY A 226 3.31 11.49 29.44
CA GLY A 226 2.26 12.48 29.16
C GLY A 226 2.78 13.87 28.75
N ASP A 227 4.08 14.12 28.76
CA ASP A 227 4.67 15.37 28.28
C ASP A 227 4.94 15.29 26.77
N THR A 228 4.36 16.23 26.02
CA THR A 228 4.49 16.34 24.55
C THR A 228 5.59 17.31 24.12
N SER A 229 6.37 17.87 25.07
CA SER A 229 7.41 18.83 24.75
C SER A 229 8.54 18.20 23.94
N GLN A 230 9.02 18.93 22.94
CA GLN A 230 10.12 18.46 22.10
C GLN A 230 11.42 18.28 22.91
N GLU A 231 11.56 19.00 24.01
CA GLU A 231 12.73 18.90 24.91
C GLU A 231 12.73 17.53 25.60
N THR A 232 11.59 17.10 26.16
CA THR A 232 11.45 15.79 26.82
C THR A 232 11.64 14.64 25.83
N ILE A 233 11.09 14.74 24.61
CA ILE A 233 11.30 13.76 23.55
C ILE A 233 12.80 13.70 23.17
N ASN A 234 13.45 14.85 23.03
CA ASN A 234 14.88 14.90 22.70
C ASN A 234 15.77 14.31 23.79
N TYR A 235 15.33 14.38 25.05
CA TYR A 235 16.07 13.79 26.17
C TYR A 235 15.94 12.27 26.23
N LEU A 236 14.80 11.72 25.82
CA LEU A 236 14.57 10.27 25.77
C LEU A 236 15.36 9.60 24.64
N VAL A 237 15.48 10.26 23.48
CA VAL A 237 16.03 9.75 22.23
C VAL A 237 17.45 10.24 21.98
#